data_af12f4dea5d7cb6d9d2c4dffa7649d72
#
_entry.id   af12f4dea5d7cb6d9d2c4dffa7649d72
#
_cell.length_a   1.000
_cell.length_b   1.000
_cell.length_c   1.000
_cell.angle_alpha   90.00
_cell.angle_beta   90.00
_cell.angle_gamma   90.00
#
_symmetry.space_group_name_H-M   'P 1'
#
loop_
_entity.id
_entity.type
_entity.pdbx_description
1 polymer ?
#
loop_
_entity_poly.entity_id
_entity_poly.type
_entity_poly.pdbx_seq_one_letter_code
_entity_poly.pdbx_strand_id
1 'polypeptide(L)'
;QHAAADRLVLDDVLAEAVLDPIRRVLSTACRTLAEVRETKGGRKNYHTMAAAYFRDLGLVFKSLRSLCRPGGFACFVIGDSAPYGVYLSVDSWLGELALAAGFKSYSFEKIRDRNIKWKNRKHRVPLKEGRLWIEG
;
A
#
# COMPACT_ATOMS: atom_id res chain seq x y z
N GLN A 1 5.01 -13.69 6.32
CA GLN A 1 4.09 -12.53 6.39
C GLN A 1 2.64 -12.90 6.70
N HIS A 2 2.09 -13.98 6.10
CA HIS A 2 0.70 -14.38 6.37
C HIS A 2 0.48 -14.77 7.84
N ALA A 3 1.38 -15.52 8.44
CA ALA A 3 1.25 -15.95 9.84
C ALA A 3 1.32 -14.77 10.83
N ALA A 4 2.06 -13.71 10.50
CA ALA A 4 2.10 -12.49 11.32
C ALA A 4 0.80 -11.70 11.18
N ALA A 5 0.22 -11.63 9.98
CA ALA A 5 -1.04 -10.94 9.73
C ALA A 5 -2.24 -11.61 10.44
N ASP A 6 -2.18 -12.92 10.65
CA ASP A 6 -3.24 -13.65 11.35
C ASP A 6 -3.40 -13.24 12.82
N ARG A 7 -2.36 -12.66 13.42
CA ARG A 7 -2.36 -12.20 14.82
C ARG A 7 -2.74 -10.74 14.98
N LEU A 8 -2.92 -10.02 13.87
CA LEU A 8 -3.23 -8.58 13.90
C LEU A 8 -4.73 -8.34 13.95
N VAL A 9 -5.12 -7.34 14.73
CA VAL A 9 -6.48 -6.82 14.74
C VAL A 9 -6.52 -5.61 13.82
N LEU A 10 -7.38 -5.66 12.79
CA LEU A 10 -7.46 -4.63 11.76
C LEU A 10 -7.65 -3.23 12.33
N ASP A 11 -8.62 -3.07 13.25
CA ASP A 11 -8.92 -1.75 13.82
C ASP A 11 -7.74 -1.16 14.60
N ASP A 12 -6.96 -2.00 15.28
CA ASP A 12 -5.77 -1.55 16.00
C ASP A 12 -4.70 -1.02 15.04
N VAL A 13 -4.48 -1.70 13.92
CA VAL A 13 -3.52 -1.26 12.91
C VAL A 13 -3.98 0.04 12.26
N LEU A 14 -5.25 0.11 11.84
CA LEU A 14 -5.81 1.29 11.19
C LEU A 14 -5.83 2.53 12.10
N ALA A 15 -5.82 2.35 13.41
CA ALA A 15 -5.79 3.45 14.38
C ALA A 15 -4.39 4.07 14.54
N GLU A 16 -3.33 3.46 14.04
CA GLU A 16 -1.97 3.98 14.21
C GLU A 16 -1.77 5.30 13.47
N ALA A 17 -1.15 6.27 14.16
CA ALA A 17 -1.00 7.64 13.66
C ALA A 17 -0.24 7.74 12.33
N VAL A 18 0.68 6.83 12.05
CA VAL A 18 1.45 6.81 10.80
C VAL A 18 0.54 6.69 9.57
N LEU A 19 -0.65 6.12 9.73
CA LEU A 19 -1.62 5.92 8.64
C LEU A 19 -2.58 7.10 8.43
N ASP A 20 -2.48 8.17 9.24
CA ASP A 20 -3.39 9.33 9.16
C ASP A 20 -3.65 9.82 7.72
N PRO A 21 -2.61 10.02 6.87
CA PRO A 21 -2.82 10.58 5.53
C PRO A 21 -3.66 9.72 4.60
N ILE A 22 -3.68 8.41 4.81
CA ILE A 22 -4.39 7.46 3.94
C ILE A 22 -5.45 6.65 4.69
N ARG A 23 -5.70 6.95 5.97
CA ARG A 23 -6.60 6.14 6.81
C ARG A 23 -7.97 5.94 6.17
N ARG A 24 -8.55 6.98 5.61
CA ARG A 24 -9.89 6.91 5.02
C ARG A 24 -9.94 5.93 3.86
N VAL A 25 -9.05 6.08 2.88
CA VAL A 25 -9.03 5.21 1.68
C VAL A 25 -8.58 3.80 2.02
N LEU A 26 -7.60 3.67 2.90
CA LEU A 26 -7.11 2.37 3.35
C LEU A 26 -8.19 1.61 4.15
N SER A 27 -8.86 2.29 5.07
CA SER A 27 -9.94 1.68 5.86
C SER A 27 -11.07 1.17 4.98
N THR A 28 -11.51 1.96 4.00
CA THR A 28 -12.55 1.55 3.05
C THR A 28 -12.14 0.29 2.30
N ALA A 29 -10.92 0.24 1.77
CA ALA A 29 -10.41 -0.92 1.05
C ALA A 29 -10.29 -2.16 1.95
N CYS A 30 -9.76 -2.00 3.17
CA CYS A 30 -9.60 -3.10 4.12
C CYS A 30 -10.94 -3.67 4.59
N ARG A 31 -11.94 -2.82 4.83
CA ARG A 31 -13.28 -3.28 5.20
C ARG A 31 -13.94 -4.05 4.06
N THR A 32 -13.78 -3.59 2.83
CA THR A 32 -14.26 -4.31 1.64
C THR A 32 -13.56 -5.67 1.52
N LEU A 33 -12.25 -5.72 1.73
CA LEU A 33 -11.50 -6.98 1.73
C LEU A 33 -11.99 -7.95 2.81
N ALA A 34 -12.28 -7.45 4.01
CA ALA A 34 -12.80 -8.26 5.10
C ALA A 34 -14.18 -8.86 4.77
N GLU A 35 -15.05 -8.10 4.11
CA GLU A 35 -16.36 -8.56 3.66
C GLU A 35 -16.25 -9.60 2.54
N VAL A 36 -15.46 -9.31 1.51
CA VAL A 36 -15.26 -10.21 0.36
C VAL A 36 -14.63 -11.53 0.79
N ARG A 37 -13.75 -11.49 1.79
CA ARG A 37 -13.10 -12.66 2.36
C ARG A 37 -14.09 -13.75 2.76
N GLU A 38 -15.25 -13.36 3.30
CA GLU A 38 -16.26 -14.31 3.76
C GLU A 38 -16.87 -15.13 2.61
N THR A 39 -16.78 -14.63 1.38
CA THR A 39 -17.30 -15.31 0.18
C THR A 39 -16.24 -16.18 -0.51
N LYS A 40 -14.99 -16.18 -0.02
CA LYS A 40 -13.87 -16.88 -0.67
C LYS A 40 -13.45 -18.14 0.09
N GLY A 41 -13.14 -19.16 -0.67
CA GLY A 41 -12.48 -20.36 -0.13
C GLY A 41 -11.07 -20.00 0.35
N GLY A 42 -10.64 -20.59 1.48
CA GLY A 42 -9.34 -20.34 2.07
C GLY A 42 -9.21 -19.08 2.92
N ARG A 43 -10.14 -18.16 2.83
CA ARG A 43 -10.27 -16.96 3.70
C ARG A 43 -8.94 -16.28 4.02
N LYS A 44 -8.25 -15.77 2.99
CA LYS A 44 -6.96 -15.08 3.15
C LYS A 44 -7.12 -13.76 3.91
N ASN A 45 -6.14 -13.43 4.75
CA ASN A 45 -6.16 -12.22 5.58
C ASN A 45 -5.58 -11.01 4.84
N TYR A 46 -6.04 -10.75 3.61
CA TYR A 46 -5.55 -9.62 2.81
C TYR A 46 -5.87 -8.26 3.43
N HIS A 47 -6.95 -8.15 4.19
CA HIS A 47 -7.34 -6.91 4.88
C HIS A 47 -6.31 -6.49 5.93
N THR A 48 -5.89 -7.40 6.82
CA THR A 48 -4.86 -7.10 7.82
C THR A 48 -3.47 -7.00 7.21
N MET A 49 -3.19 -7.81 6.19
CA MET A 49 -1.92 -7.78 5.47
C MET A 49 -1.72 -6.43 4.77
N ALA A 50 -2.74 -5.90 4.09
CA ALA A 50 -2.67 -4.60 3.44
C ALA A 50 -2.46 -3.47 4.45
N ALA A 51 -3.23 -3.44 5.53
CA ALA A 51 -3.09 -2.43 6.58
C ALA A 51 -1.68 -2.45 7.18
N ALA A 52 -1.15 -3.62 7.50
CA ALA A 52 0.20 -3.78 8.04
C ALA A 52 1.28 -3.35 7.05
N TYR A 53 1.11 -3.65 5.78
CA TYR A 53 2.04 -3.25 4.72
C TYR A 53 2.23 -1.73 4.67
N PHE A 54 1.15 -0.98 4.62
CA PHE A 54 1.22 0.48 4.57
C PHE A 54 1.73 1.07 5.88
N ARG A 55 1.33 0.52 7.03
CA ARG A 55 1.87 0.92 8.32
C ARG A 55 3.40 0.75 8.35
N ASP A 56 3.88 -0.42 7.98
CA ASP A 56 5.31 -0.74 8.05
C ASP A 56 6.12 0.16 7.12
N LEU A 57 5.65 0.40 5.89
CA LEU A 57 6.34 1.31 4.98
C LEU A 57 6.26 2.77 5.44
N GLY A 58 5.16 3.18 6.04
CA GLY A 58 5.07 4.50 6.65
C GLY A 58 6.13 4.71 7.74
N LEU A 59 6.36 3.71 8.56
CA LEU A 59 7.42 3.73 9.58
C LEU A 59 8.82 3.71 8.96
N VAL A 60 9.01 2.94 7.88
CA VAL A 60 10.26 2.95 7.11
C VAL A 60 10.55 4.35 6.57
N PHE A 61 9.55 5.04 6.01
CA PHE A 61 9.74 6.40 5.49
C PHE A 61 10.13 7.38 6.58
N LYS A 62 9.55 7.27 7.77
CA LYS A 62 9.96 8.11 8.92
C LYS A 62 11.44 7.89 9.27
N SER A 63 11.87 6.65 9.32
CA SER A 63 13.28 6.31 9.60
C SER A 63 14.20 6.80 8.48
N LEU A 64 13.83 6.59 7.22
CA LEU A 64 14.60 7.06 6.07
C LEU A 64 14.73 8.58 6.05
N ARG A 65 13.69 9.31 6.43
CA ARG A 65 13.73 10.77 6.43
C ARG A 65 14.84 11.30 7.32
N SER A 66 15.06 10.67 8.46
CA SER A 66 16.14 11.06 9.39
C SER A 66 17.53 10.77 8.85
N LEU A 67 17.66 9.82 7.93
CA LEU A 67 18.94 9.41 7.33
C LEU A 67 19.22 10.08 5.99
N CYS A 68 18.19 10.54 5.29
CA CYS A 68 18.29 11.14 3.98
C CYS A 68 18.59 12.63 4.11
N ARG A 69 19.70 13.09 3.53
CA ARG A 69 20.02 14.51 3.49
C ARG A 69 19.03 15.27 2.59
N PRO A 70 18.84 16.60 2.79
CA PRO A 70 18.03 17.40 1.88
C PRO A 70 18.52 17.28 0.42
N GLY A 71 17.62 17.08 -0.51
CA GLY A 71 17.93 16.86 -1.93
C GLY A 71 18.34 15.43 -2.28
N GLY A 72 18.44 14.54 -1.29
CA GLY A 72 18.71 13.13 -1.54
C GLY A 72 17.45 12.39 -2.03
N PHE A 73 17.64 11.26 -2.69
CA PHE A 73 16.55 10.45 -3.23
C PHE A 73 16.55 9.06 -2.61
N ALA A 74 15.34 8.49 -2.49
CA ALA A 74 15.15 7.06 -2.28
C ALA A 74 14.24 6.52 -3.39
N CYS A 75 14.50 5.29 -3.82
CA CYS A 75 13.74 4.64 -4.90
C CYS A 75 13.23 3.30 -4.42
N PHE A 76 11.93 3.04 -4.64
CA PHE A 76 11.28 1.79 -4.31
C PHE A 76 10.67 1.17 -5.57
N VAL A 77 10.94 -0.09 -5.80
CA VAL A 77 10.23 -0.84 -6.84
C VAL A 77 8.92 -1.35 -6.22
N ILE A 78 7.81 -0.86 -6.75
CA ILE A 78 6.48 -1.18 -6.23
C ILE A 78 5.52 -1.51 -7.36
N GLY A 79 4.41 -2.13 -7.00
CA GLY A 79 3.32 -2.39 -7.93
C GLY A 79 1.97 -2.26 -7.25
N ASP A 80 0.98 -1.81 -8.01
CA ASP A 80 -0.40 -1.83 -7.56
C ASP A 80 -0.86 -3.26 -7.27
N SER A 81 -1.86 -3.38 -6.45
CA SER A 81 -2.42 -4.68 -6.07
C SER A 81 -3.94 -4.62 -6.09
N ALA A 82 -4.56 -5.75 -6.36
CA ALA A 82 -6.01 -5.89 -6.33
C ALA A 82 -6.41 -7.25 -5.74
N PRO A 83 -6.06 -7.51 -4.47
CA PRO A 83 -6.45 -8.75 -3.82
C PRO A 83 -7.98 -8.87 -3.78
N TYR A 84 -8.51 -10.03 -4.15
CA TYR A 84 -9.94 -10.27 -4.29
C TYR A 84 -10.67 -9.21 -5.15
N GLY A 85 -9.98 -8.59 -6.11
CA GLY A 85 -10.55 -7.56 -6.97
C GLY A 85 -10.68 -6.18 -6.34
N VAL A 86 -10.21 -5.98 -5.12
CA VAL A 86 -10.20 -4.67 -4.44
C VAL A 86 -8.91 -3.94 -4.79
N TYR A 87 -9.03 -2.88 -5.58
CA TYR A 87 -7.87 -2.11 -6.05
C TYR A 87 -7.23 -1.31 -4.92
N LEU A 88 -5.91 -1.47 -4.79
CA LEU A 88 -5.07 -0.71 -3.86
C LEU A 88 -4.12 0.15 -4.68
N SER A 89 -4.25 1.48 -4.57
CA SER A 89 -3.40 2.44 -5.28
C SER A 89 -2.08 2.63 -4.52
N VAL A 90 -1.18 1.67 -4.66
CA VAL A 90 0.04 1.58 -3.84
C VAL A 90 0.95 2.79 -4.05
N ASP A 91 1.15 3.24 -5.29
CA ASP A 91 1.99 4.40 -5.61
C ASP A 91 1.50 5.68 -4.92
N SER A 92 0.23 5.99 -5.05
CA SER A 92 -0.36 7.20 -4.44
C SER A 92 -0.33 7.14 -2.92
N TRP A 93 -0.72 6.00 -2.35
CA TRP A 93 -0.80 5.87 -0.90
C TRP A 93 0.58 5.89 -0.24
N LEU A 94 1.57 5.23 -0.84
CA LEU A 94 2.94 5.30 -0.35
C LEU A 94 3.52 6.72 -0.53
N GLY A 95 3.22 7.39 -1.64
CA GLY A 95 3.61 8.78 -1.86
C GLY A 95 3.09 9.71 -0.77
N GLU A 96 1.81 9.59 -0.41
CA GLU A 96 1.22 10.39 0.67
C GLU A 96 1.87 10.11 2.02
N LEU A 97 2.19 8.84 2.31
CA LEU A 97 2.91 8.49 3.54
C LEU A 97 4.32 9.08 3.56
N ALA A 98 5.01 9.11 2.42
CA ALA A 98 6.33 9.71 2.31
C ALA A 98 6.28 11.23 2.55
N LEU A 99 5.30 11.94 1.99
CA LEU A 99 5.12 13.37 2.24
C LEU A 99 4.85 13.65 3.73
N ALA A 100 4.00 12.84 4.35
CA ALA A 100 3.70 12.98 5.78
C ALA A 100 4.93 12.69 6.66
N ALA A 101 5.86 11.85 6.21
CA ALA A 101 7.11 11.58 6.90
C ALA A 101 8.11 12.74 6.79
N GLY A 102 7.85 13.73 5.93
CA GLY A 102 8.68 14.91 5.76
C GLY A 102 9.49 14.96 4.48
N PHE A 103 9.26 14.02 3.55
CA PHE A 103 9.86 14.12 2.21
C PHE A 103 9.20 15.25 1.43
N LYS A 104 9.99 15.91 0.58
CA LYS A 104 9.59 17.10 -0.17
C LYS A 104 8.60 16.79 -1.28
N SER A 105 8.84 15.68 -2.00
CA SER A 105 8.04 15.30 -3.15
C SER A 105 8.17 13.81 -3.44
N TYR A 106 7.24 13.29 -4.22
CA TYR A 106 7.34 11.96 -4.79
C TYR A 106 6.92 11.97 -6.26
N SER A 107 7.43 10.99 -7.00
CA SER A 107 6.98 10.72 -8.37
C SER A 107 6.97 9.22 -8.62
N PHE A 108 6.11 8.77 -9.52
CA PHE A 108 6.03 7.38 -9.91
C PHE A 108 6.35 7.23 -11.39
N GLU A 109 7.37 6.42 -11.67
CA GLU A 109 7.80 6.07 -13.03
C GLU A 109 7.26 4.69 -13.37
N LYS A 110 6.18 4.65 -14.16
CA LYS A 110 5.60 3.38 -14.59
C LYS A 110 6.55 2.68 -15.57
N ILE A 111 6.90 1.43 -15.26
CA ILE A 111 7.71 0.58 -16.14
C ILE A 111 6.82 -0.28 -17.03
N ARG A 112 5.76 -0.85 -16.46
CA ARG A 112 4.83 -1.72 -17.20
C ARG A 112 3.48 -1.82 -16.48
N ASP A 113 2.47 -2.27 -17.23
CA ASP A 113 1.21 -2.75 -16.68
C ASP A 113 1.30 -4.27 -16.48
N ARG A 114 0.81 -4.74 -15.33
CA ARG A 114 0.70 -6.17 -15.03
C ARG A 114 -0.69 -6.67 -15.42
N ASN A 115 -0.82 -7.99 -15.60
CA ASN A 115 -2.10 -8.67 -15.87
C ASN A 115 -2.83 -8.22 -17.14
N ILE A 116 -2.12 -7.69 -18.12
CA ILE A 116 -2.70 -7.26 -19.40
C ILE A 116 -3.31 -8.45 -20.16
N LYS A 117 -2.72 -9.64 -19.99
CA LYS A 117 -3.10 -10.86 -20.72
C LYS A 117 -4.30 -11.60 -20.09
N TRP A 118 -4.77 -11.17 -18.92
CA TRP A 118 -5.87 -11.86 -18.24
C TRP A 118 -7.20 -11.28 -18.70
N LYS A 119 -7.91 -12.04 -19.57
CA LYS A 119 -9.20 -11.62 -20.13
C LYS A 119 -10.31 -11.44 -19.10
N ASN A 120 -10.18 -12.07 -17.92
CA ASN A 120 -11.20 -12.08 -16.86
C ASN A 120 -10.78 -11.28 -15.61
N ARG A 121 -10.21 -10.09 -15.80
CA ARG A 121 -9.89 -9.21 -14.68
C ARG A 121 -11.17 -8.79 -13.95
N LYS A 122 -11.17 -8.98 -12.62
CA LYS A 122 -12.27 -8.55 -11.76
C LYS A 122 -12.29 -7.04 -11.51
N HIS A 123 -11.23 -6.33 -11.87
CA HIS A 123 -11.13 -4.88 -11.79
C HIS A 123 -10.77 -4.32 -13.17
N ARG A 124 -11.22 -3.09 -13.43
CA ARG A 124 -11.02 -2.42 -14.73
C ARG A 124 -9.71 -1.63 -14.80
N VAL A 125 -9.06 -1.40 -13.66
CA VAL A 125 -7.84 -0.60 -13.59
C VAL A 125 -6.64 -1.51 -13.85
N PRO A 126 -5.79 -1.23 -14.86
CA PRO A 126 -4.54 -1.95 -15.04
C PRO A 126 -3.64 -1.79 -13.81
N LEU A 127 -3.01 -2.90 -13.38
CA LEU A 127 -2.07 -2.87 -12.28
C LEU A 127 -0.71 -2.36 -12.77
N LYS A 128 -0.32 -1.19 -12.30
CA LYS A 128 0.96 -0.57 -12.66
C LYS A 128 2.09 -1.15 -11.81
N GLU A 129 3.26 -1.29 -12.43
CA GLU A 129 4.50 -1.63 -11.74
C GLU A 129 5.60 -0.67 -12.18
N GLY A 130 6.39 -0.18 -11.25
CA GLY A 130 7.41 0.80 -11.56
C GLY A 130 8.22 1.24 -10.35
N ARG A 131 8.79 2.42 -10.45
CA ARG A 131 9.66 3.02 -9.43
C ARG A 131 8.98 4.20 -8.77
N LEU A 132 8.86 4.13 -7.46
CA LEU A 132 8.47 5.26 -6.64
C LEU A 132 9.74 5.98 -6.18
N TRP A 133 9.91 7.22 -6.62
CA TRP A 133 11.00 8.09 -6.22
C TRP A 133 10.50 9.07 -5.17
N ILE A 134 11.22 9.17 -4.06
CA ILE A 134 10.94 10.15 -3.01
C ILE A 134 12.16 11.04 -2.81
N GLU A 135 11.93 12.35 -2.72
CA GLU A 135 12.97 13.35 -2.58
C GLU A 135 12.94 13.99 -1.20
N GLY A 136 14.10 14.03 -0.57
CA GLY A 136 14.27 14.66 0.74
C GLY A 136 14.44 16.17 0.72
#